data_f7969b4af02e9faf602be9fabb586475
#
_entry.id   f7969b4af02e9faf602be9fabb586475
#
_cell.length_a   1.000
_cell.length_b   1.000
_cell.length_c   1.000
_cell.angle_alpha   90.00
_cell.angle_beta   90.00
_cell.angle_gamma   90.00
#
_symmetry.space_group_name_H-M   'P 1'
#
loop_
_entity.id
_entity.type
_entity.pdbx_description
1 polymer ?
#
loop_
_entity_poly.entity_id
_entity_poly.type
_entity_poly.pdbx_seq_one_letter_code
_entity_poly.pdbx_strand_id
1 'polypeptide(L)'
;MARNPHPEVTERRILAAAKKLFAEKGYDKTSIQDIIDKLGDLSRGAIYHHFKSKEAILERLNTDDWHASQALCDEIAKRDDMNAMEKLRSLFANSLGDAAHLALVKATVPSFDDPATFTANMRFWSTELPKNFEPLIEEGQLDGSIPTEYPREVAQLLALLCNYWLMPCFFPATRTQLRYRLQCLATMLDALHAPVFDQHLIDLATDGMMAFAGDGSGSAAEQQDGGGTSPVSDAH
;
A
#
# COMPACT_ATOMS: atom_id res chain seq x y z
N MET A 1 -25.00 13.08 32.84
CA MET A 1 -24.81 12.79 31.39
C MET A 1 -25.25 11.37 31.13
N ALA A 2 -26.20 11.15 30.24
CA ALA A 2 -26.66 9.80 29.90
C ALA A 2 -25.46 9.02 29.28
N ARG A 3 -25.15 7.86 29.84
CA ARG A 3 -24.15 6.94 29.32
C ARG A 3 -24.61 6.51 27.92
N ASN A 4 -23.75 6.70 26.91
CA ASN A 4 -24.06 6.25 25.53
C ASN A 4 -24.32 4.74 25.58
N PRO A 5 -25.54 4.26 25.25
CA PRO A 5 -25.88 2.85 25.36
C PRO A 5 -25.15 1.97 24.32
N HIS A 6 -24.53 2.58 23.30
CA HIS A 6 -23.85 1.88 22.18
C HIS A 6 -22.52 2.54 21.82
N PRO A 7 -21.47 2.44 22.69
CA PRO A 7 -20.17 3.04 22.43
C PRO A 7 -19.52 2.53 21.14
N GLU A 8 -19.71 1.26 20.80
CA GLU A 8 -19.21 0.61 19.58
C GLU A 8 -19.82 1.19 18.29
N VAL A 9 -21.05 1.64 18.33
CA VAL A 9 -21.69 2.30 17.18
C VAL A 9 -21.08 3.68 16.96
N THR A 10 -20.84 4.42 18.05
CA THR A 10 -20.21 5.74 17.97
C THR A 10 -18.76 5.64 17.46
N GLU A 11 -18.00 4.67 17.97
CA GLU A 11 -16.64 4.40 17.50
C GLU A 11 -16.59 4.12 16.00
N ARG A 12 -17.42 3.21 15.50
CA ARG A 12 -17.53 2.91 14.05
C ARG A 12 -17.88 4.13 13.22
N ARG A 13 -18.78 5.02 13.70
CA ARG A 13 -19.13 6.26 13.01
C ARG A 13 -17.97 7.22 12.93
N ILE A 14 -17.18 7.36 14.01
CA ILE A 14 -15.97 8.19 14.04
C ILE A 14 -14.95 7.67 13.03
N LEU A 15 -14.67 6.37 13.05
CA LEU A 15 -13.72 5.72 12.13
C LEU A 15 -14.16 5.88 10.67
N ALA A 16 -15.45 5.67 10.35
CA ALA A 16 -15.97 5.84 9.00
C ALA A 16 -15.86 7.29 8.49
N ALA A 17 -16.17 8.28 9.36
CA ALA A 17 -16.03 9.69 9.02
C ALA A 17 -14.55 10.07 8.81
N ALA A 18 -13.65 9.59 9.66
CA ALA A 18 -12.21 9.83 9.56
C ALA A 18 -11.62 9.18 8.29
N LYS A 19 -11.91 7.90 8.03
CA LYS A 19 -11.46 7.18 6.81
C LYS A 19 -11.86 7.95 5.55
N LYS A 20 -13.11 8.42 5.49
CA LYS A 20 -13.60 9.21 4.35
C LYS A 20 -12.86 10.54 4.22
N LEU A 21 -12.63 11.28 5.31
CA LEU A 21 -11.91 12.55 5.28
C LEU A 21 -10.43 12.38 4.92
N PHE A 22 -9.78 11.33 5.42
CA PHE A 22 -8.39 11.00 5.05
C PHE A 22 -8.25 10.70 3.56
N ALA A 23 -9.22 9.99 2.98
CA ALA A 23 -9.25 9.74 1.54
C ALA A 23 -9.56 11.00 0.70
N GLU A 24 -10.49 11.86 1.13
CA GLU A 24 -10.94 13.03 0.38
C GLU A 24 -9.93 14.19 0.39
N LYS A 25 -9.34 14.50 1.54
CA LYS A 25 -8.47 15.69 1.70
C LYS A 25 -7.09 15.41 2.28
N GLY A 26 -6.79 14.15 2.56
CA GLY A 26 -5.52 13.71 3.15
C GLY A 26 -5.52 13.78 4.69
N TYR A 27 -4.65 12.96 5.30
CA TYR A 27 -4.50 12.88 6.75
C TYR A 27 -4.04 14.22 7.37
N ASP A 28 -3.00 14.84 6.82
CA ASP A 28 -2.41 16.06 7.39
C ASP A 28 -3.41 17.23 7.41
N LYS A 29 -4.22 17.35 6.37
CA LYS A 29 -5.24 18.40 6.21
C LYS A 29 -6.55 18.09 6.96
N THR A 30 -6.66 16.95 7.63
CA THR A 30 -7.83 16.57 8.42
C THR A 30 -7.59 16.85 9.90
N SER A 31 -8.49 17.57 10.54
CA SER A 31 -8.51 17.82 11.98
C SER A 31 -9.61 17.01 12.70
N ILE A 32 -9.49 16.87 14.02
CA ILE A 32 -10.60 16.31 14.84
C ILE A 32 -11.88 17.13 14.68
N GLN A 33 -11.77 18.46 14.48
CA GLN A 33 -12.93 19.32 14.24
C GLN A 33 -13.65 18.95 12.93
N ASP A 34 -12.91 18.65 11.86
CA ASP A 34 -13.53 18.20 10.60
C ASP A 34 -14.33 16.91 10.77
N ILE A 35 -13.84 16.00 11.62
CA ILE A 35 -14.56 14.75 11.93
C ILE A 35 -15.85 15.05 12.70
N ILE A 36 -15.79 15.96 13.68
CA ILE A 36 -16.98 16.44 14.43
C ILE A 36 -18.00 17.04 13.47
N ASP A 37 -17.56 17.96 12.64
CA ASP A 37 -18.44 18.68 11.70
C ASP A 37 -19.11 17.73 10.69
N LYS A 38 -18.36 16.70 10.24
CA LYS A 38 -18.90 15.66 9.35
C LYS A 38 -19.94 14.77 10.03
N LEU A 39 -19.81 14.54 11.34
CA LEU A 39 -20.77 13.74 12.13
C LEU A 39 -21.99 14.53 12.55
N GLY A 40 -21.82 15.82 12.84
CA GLY A 40 -22.88 16.80 13.11
C GLY A 40 -23.58 16.69 14.48
N ASP A 41 -23.58 15.51 15.09
CA ASP A 41 -24.28 15.20 16.34
C ASP A 41 -23.36 14.82 17.50
N LEU A 42 -22.05 14.73 17.28
CA LEU A 42 -21.08 14.40 18.31
C LEU A 42 -20.32 15.64 18.79
N SER A 43 -20.20 15.75 20.12
CA SER A 43 -19.35 16.78 20.72
C SER A 43 -17.86 16.37 20.68
N ARG A 44 -16.97 17.38 20.80
CA ARG A 44 -15.53 17.16 20.93
C ARG A 44 -15.19 16.22 22.10
N GLY A 45 -15.85 16.37 23.23
CA GLY A 45 -15.68 15.49 24.40
C GLY A 45 -16.08 14.04 24.14
N ALA A 46 -17.10 13.82 23.30
CA ALA A 46 -17.52 12.47 22.92
C ALA A 46 -16.45 11.77 22.06
N ILE A 47 -15.81 12.48 21.12
CA ILE A 47 -14.72 11.90 20.32
C ILE A 47 -13.51 11.58 21.19
N TYR A 48 -13.08 12.51 22.06
CA TYR A 48 -11.93 12.28 22.96
C TYR A 48 -12.18 11.19 24.02
N HIS A 49 -13.45 10.82 24.27
CA HIS A 49 -13.78 9.65 25.07
C HIS A 49 -13.39 8.33 24.38
N HIS A 50 -13.50 8.27 23.04
CA HIS A 50 -13.16 7.09 22.24
C HIS A 50 -11.71 7.12 21.78
N PHE A 51 -11.23 8.26 21.28
CA PHE A 51 -9.89 8.39 20.71
C PHE A 51 -9.17 9.60 21.28
N LYS A 52 -7.97 9.38 21.85
CA LYS A 52 -7.19 10.43 22.50
C LYS A 52 -6.60 11.43 21.50
N SER A 53 -6.41 11.03 20.24
CA SER A 53 -5.79 11.86 19.19
C SER A 53 -6.21 11.39 17.80
N LYS A 54 -5.85 12.15 16.77
CA LYS A 54 -6.02 11.78 15.36
C LYS A 54 -5.17 10.56 14.99
N GLU A 55 -3.98 10.47 15.58
CA GLU A 55 -3.06 9.34 15.43
C GLU A 55 -3.68 8.04 15.96
N ALA A 56 -4.36 8.08 17.12
CA ALA A 56 -5.07 6.92 17.65
C ALA A 56 -6.22 6.44 16.75
N ILE A 57 -6.87 7.37 16.03
CA ILE A 57 -7.87 7.03 15.01
C ILE A 57 -7.18 6.34 13.82
N LEU A 58 -6.05 6.86 13.33
CA LEU A 58 -5.29 6.27 12.23
C LEU A 58 -4.77 4.88 12.57
N GLU A 59 -4.21 4.70 13.77
CA GLU A 59 -3.73 3.40 14.26
C GLU A 59 -4.85 2.35 14.28
N ARG A 60 -6.03 2.74 14.76
CA ARG A 60 -7.20 1.85 14.74
C ARG A 60 -7.67 1.55 13.33
N LEU A 61 -7.69 2.53 12.43
CA LEU A 61 -8.04 2.32 11.03
C LEU A 61 -7.05 1.38 10.32
N ASN A 62 -5.75 1.51 10.58
CA ASN A 62 -4.73 0.61 10.05
C ASN A 62 -4.90 -0.83 10.58
N THR A 63 -5.26 -0.97 11.87
CA THR A 63 -5.55 -2.28 12.47
C THR A 63 -6.77 -2.93 11.80
N ASP A 64 -7.86 -2.18 11.64
CA ASP A 64 -9.09 -2.67 11.00
C ASP A 64 -8.84 -3.02 9.52
N ASP A 65 -8.06 -2.22 8.81
CA ASP A 65 -7.66 -2.44 7.41
C ASP A 65 -6.80 -3.70 7.26
N TRP A 66 -5.85 -3.92 8.17
CA TRP A 66 -5.07 -5.16 8.23
C TRP A 66 -5.95 -6.40 8.43
N HIS A 67 -6.89 -6.35 9.37
CA HIS A 67 -7.83 -7.46 9.59
C HIS A 67 -8.71 -7.72 8.36
N ALA A 68 -9.17 -6.68 7.69
CA ALA A 68 -9.93 -6.81 6.45
C ALA A 68 -9.07 -7.45 5.32
N SER A 69 -7.80 -7.05 5.20
CA SER A 69 -6.85 -7.63 4.24
C SER A 69 -6.58 -9.11 4.53
N GLN A 70 -6.41 -9.49 5.81
CA GLN A 70 -6.27 -10.90 6.19
C GLN A 70 -7.50 -11.73 5.84
N ALA A 71 -8.70 -11.22 6.13
CA ALA A 71 -9.95 -11.89 5.79
C ALA A 71 -10.09 -12.09 4.26
N LEU A 72 -9.68 -11.09 3.47
CA LEU A 72 -9.65 -11.20 2.00
C LEU A 72 -8.63 -12.23 1.52
N CYS A 73 -7.44 -12.29 2.12
CA CYS A 73 -6.45 -13.32 1.83
C CYS A 73 -7.02 -14.71 2.08
N ASP A 74 -7.70 -14.90 3.22
CA ASP A 74 -8.33 -16.18 3.59
C ASP A 74 -9.47 -16.56 2.64
N GLU A 75 -10.24 -15.58 2.16
CA GLU A 75 -11.31 -15.82 1.17
C GLU A 75 -10.73 -16.23 -0.18
N ILE A 76 -9.74 -15.49 -0.67
CA ILE A 76 -9.10 -15.76 -1.97
C ILE A 76 -8.38 -17.12 -1.92
N ALA A 77 -7.69 -17.45 -0.83
CA ALA A 77 -6.99 -18.74 -0.68
C ALA A 77 -7.94 -19.95 -0.82
N LYS A 78 -9.20 -19.81 -0.40
CA LYS A 78 -10.23 -20.86 -0.47
C LYS A 78 -10.93 -20.99 -1.83
N ARG A 79 -10.59 -20.14 -2.81
CA ARG A 79 -11.21 -20.16 -4.15
C ARG A 79 -10.71 -21.36 -4.95
N ASP A 80 -11.64 -22.27 -5.35
CA ASP A 80 -11.35 -23.44 -6.19
C ASP A 80 -11.45 -23.13 -7.70
N ASP A 81 -12.01 -22.00 -8.06
CA ASP A 81 -12.18 -21.53 -9.44
C ASP A 81 -10.98 -20.69 -9.96
N MET A 82 -9.92 -20.53 -9.18
CA MET A 82 -8.71 -19.81 -9.50
C MET A 82 -7.47 -20.67 -9.23
N ASN A 83 -6.48 -20.64 -10.14
CA ASN A 83 -5.16 -21.18 -9.84
C ASN A 83 -4.37 -20.23 -8.89
N ALA A 84 -3.26 -20.70 -8.36
CA ALA A 84 -2.50 -19.96 -7.36
C ALA A 84 -1.96 -18.60 -7.88
N MET A 85 -1.54 -18.52 -9.16
CA MET A 85 -1.12 -17.26 -9.78
C MET A 85 -2.28 -16.26 -9.86
N GLU A 86 -3.48 -16.70 -10.22
CA GLU A 86 -4.67 -15.85 -10.28
C GLU A 86 -5.06 -15.34 -8.89
N LYS A 87 -4.97 -16.20 -7.87
CA LYS A 87 -5.17 -15.83 -6.45
C LYS A 87 -4.18 -14.74 -6.04
N LEU A 88 -2.89 -14.96 -6.28
CA LEU A 88 -1.83 -14.00 -5.92
C LEU A 88 -2.01 -12.65 -6.63
N ARG A 89 -2.29 -12.65 -7.93
CA ARG A 89 -2.58 -11.44 -8.70
C ARG A 89 -3.83 -10.73 -8.19
N SER A 90 -4.86 -11.47 -7.80
CA SER A 90 -6.08 -10.90 -7.23
C SER A 90 -5.81 -10.16 -5.91
N LEU A 91 -4.94 -10.68 -5.04
CA LEU A 91 -4.53 -9.98 -3.82
C LEU A 91 -3.86 -8.64 -4.13
N PHE A 92 -2.90 -8.62 -5.06
CA PHE A 92 -2.25 -7.37 -5.48
C PHE A 92 -3.23 -6.40 -6.13
N ALA A 93 -4.09 -6.88 -7.03
CA ALA A 93 -5.07 -6.04 -7.72
C ALA A 93 -6.06 -5.40 -6.74
N ASN A 94 -6.54 -6.15 -5.74
CA ASN A 94 -7.42 -5.62 -4.70
C ASN A 94 -6.72 -4.54 -3.86
N SER A 95 -5.50 -4.80 -3.37
CA SER A 95 -4.74 -3.82 -2.58
C SER A 95 -4.46 -2.54 -3.36
N LEU A 96 -3.99 -2.66 -4.61
CA LEU A 96 -3.66 -1.52 -5.47
C LEU A 96 -4.90 -0.77 -5.99
N GLY A 97 -6.04 -1.43 -6.08
CA GLY A 97 -7.31 -0.84 -6.51
C GLY A 97 -8.14 -0.22 -5.38
N ASP A 98 -7.83 -0.49 -4.11
CA ASP A 98 -8.56 0.08 -2.97
C ASP A 98 -8.03 1.48 -2.61
N ALA A 99 -8.70 2.50 -3.11
CA ALA A 99 -8.36 3.90 -2.83
C ALA A 99 -8.38 4.24 -1.32
N ALA A 100 -9.22 3.56 -0.52
CA ALA A 100 -9.29 3.79 0.91
C ALA A 100 -8.11 3.17 1.65
N HIS A 101 -7.67 1.97 1.24
CA HIS A 101 -6.44 1.34 1.69
C HIS A 101 -5.22 2.21 1.35
N LEU A 102 -5.08 2.62 0.09
CA LEU A 102 -3.97 3.49 -0.34
C LEU A 102 -3.93 4.82 0.43
N ALA A 103 -5.09 5.41 0.76
CA ALA A 103 -5.14 6.63 1.58
C ALA A 103 -4.64 6.39 3.01
N LEU A 104 -4.92 5.25 3.62
CA LEU A 104 -4.41 4.87 4.95
C LEU A 104 -2.90 4.63 4.91
N VAL A 105 -2.41 3.90 3.92
CA VAL A 105 -0.95 3.71 3.74
C VAL A 105 -0.26 5.06 3.57
N LYS A 106 -0.79 5.96 2.73
CA LYS A 106 -0.26 7.32 2.56
C LYS A 106 -0.24 8.10 3.88
N ALA A 107 -1.30 8.00 4.68
CA ALA A 107 -1.39 8.64 5.99
C ALA A 107 -0.34 8.14 6.99
N THR A 108 0.16 6.92 6.81
CA THR A 108 1.19 6.31 7.68
C THR A 108 2.61 6.72 7.29
N VAL A 109 2.84 7.15 6.03
CA VAL A 109 4.19 7.50 5.52
C VAL A 109 4.97 8.46 6.45
N PRO A 110 4.38 9.57 6.98
CA PRO A 110 5.12 10.48 7.87
C PRO A 110 5.61 9.82 9.16
N SER A 111 4.98 8.74 9.62
CA SER A 111 5.43 8.01 10.83
C SER A 111 6.74 7.25 10.62
N PHE A 112 7.17 7.04 9.37
CA PHE A 112 8.44 6.38 9.06
C PHE A 112 9.67 7.27 9.30
N ASP A 113 9.48 8.55 9.59
CA ASP A 113 10.55 9.44 10.08
C ASP A 113 11.00 9.06 11.51
N ASP A 114 10.15 8.36 12.28
CA ASP A 114 10.54 7.76 13.56
C ASP A 114 11.27 6.43 13.33
N PRO A 115 12.56 6.30 13.76
CA PRO A 115 13.35 5.09 13.52
C PRO A 115 12.77 3.82 14.15
N ALA A 116 12.05 3.92 15.27
CA ALA A 116 11.45 2.76 15.92
C ALA A 116 10.25 2.24 15.10
N THR A 117 9.40 3.15 14.62
CA THR A 117 8.28 2.84 13.74
C THR A 117 8.77 2.24 12.42
N PHE A 118 9.78 2.85 11.80
CA PHE A 118 10.38 2.32 10.56
C PHE A 118 10.93 0.91 10.78
N THR A 119 11.68 0.68 11.87
CA THR A 119 12.24 -0.65 12.19
C THR A 119 11.14 -1.69 12.40
N ALA A 120 10.05 -1.32 13.09
CA ALA A 120 8.90 -2.21 13.29
C ALA A 120 8.24 -2.60 11.96
N ASN A 121 8.06 -1.65 11.04
CA ASN A 121 7.51 -1.92 9.71
C ASN A 121 8.45 -2.79 8.87
N MET A 122 9.77 -2.54 8.89
CA MET A 122 10.74 -3.39 8.19
C MET A 122 10.70 -4.85 8.69
N ARG A 123 10.55 -5.07 10.00
CA ARG A 123 10.36 -6.42 10.56
C ARG A 123 9.06 -7.03 10.06
N PHE A 124 7.96 -6.28 10.10
CA PHE A 124 6.66 -6.76 9.63
C PHE A 124 6.73 -7.18 8.14
N TRP A 125 7.30 -6.34 7.27
CA TRP A 125 7.48 -6.66 5.84
C TRP A 125 8.41 -7.84 5.59
N SER A 126 9.35 -8.10 6.50
CA SER A 126 10.32 -9.21 6.35
C SER A 126 9.82 -10.53 6.93
N THR A 127 8.93 -10.52 7.95
CA THR A 127 8.56 -11.73 8.69
C THR A 127 7.08 -12.07 8.68
N GLU A 128 6.19 -11.08 8.69
CA GLU A 128 4.74 -11.33 8.79
C GLU A 128 4.06 -11.29 7.41
N LEU A 129 4.34 -10.25 6.63
CA LEU A 129 3.71 -10.07 5.33
C LEU A 129 4.00 -11.21 4.33
N PRO A 130 5.21 -11.81 4.27
CA PRO A 130 5.47 -12.95 3.39
C PRO A 130 4.59 -14.16 3.65
N LYS A 131 4.11 -14.34 4.89
CA LYS A 131 3.21 -15.45 5.26
C LYS A 131 1.88 -15.45 4.50
N ASN A 132 1.48 -14.31 3.93
CA ASN A 132 0.29 -14.21 3.09
C ASN A 132 0.55 -14.67 1.65
N PHE A 133 1.81 -14.63 1.19
CA PHE A 133 2.18 -14.96 -0.19
C PHE A 133 2.78 -16.36 -0.33
N GLU A 134 3.60 -16.77 0.63
CA GLU A 134 4.34 -18.04 0.60
C GLU A 134 3.41 -19.25 0.35
N PRO A 135 2.26 -19.44 1.07
CA PRO A 135 1.38 -20.58 0.83
C PRO A 135 0.78 -20.58 -0.59
N LEU A 136 0.47 -19.43 -1.16
CA LEU A 136 -0.04 -19.33 -2.53
C LEU A 136 1.05 -19.64 -3.57
N ILE A 137 2.29 -19.29 -3.30
CA ILE A 137 3.41 -19.62 -4.18
C ILE A 137 3.70 -21.12 -4.13
N GLU A 138 3.65 -21.73 -2.93
CA GLU A 138 3.74 -23.18 -2.76
C GLU A 138 2.59 -23.92 -3.46
N GLU A 139 1.36 -23.43 -3.36
CA GLU A 139 0.22 -23.95 -4.14
C GLU A 139 0.50 -23.85 -5.64
N GLY A 140 1.10 -22.73 -6.09
CA GLY A 140 1.47 -22.50 -7.49
C GLY A 140 2.57 -23.42 -8.02
N GLN A 141 3.46 -23.91 -7.15
CA GLN A 141 4.38 -25.00 -7.49
C GLN A 141 3.63 -26.30 -7.77
N LEU A 142 2.59 -26.59 -6.98
CA LEU A 142 1.82 -27.84 -7.09
C LEU A 142 0.88 -27.83 -8.30
N ASP A 143 0.24 -26.70 -8.59
CA ASP A 143 -0.67 -26.56 -9.74
C ASP A 143 0.06 -26.17 -11.05
N GLY A 144 1.36 -25.89 -10.97
CA GLY A 144 2.22 -25.53 -12.11
C GLY A 144 2.09 -24.08 -12.57
N SER A 145 1.29 -23.23 -11.90
CA SER A 145 1.10 -21.83 -12.28
C SER A 145 2.27 -20.93 -11.84
N ILE A 146 3.04 -21.32 -10.79
CA ILE A 146 4.23 -20.63 -10.30
C ILE A 146 5.36 -21.65 -10.10
N PRO A 147 6.03 -22.10 -11.17
CA PRO A 147 7.02 -23.20 -11.09
C PRO A 147 8.39 -22.71 -10.58
N THR A 148 8.40 -21.83 -9.56
CA THR A 148 9.64 -21.34 -8.92
C THR A 148 10.25 -22.41 -8.01
N GLU A 149 11.59 -22.42 -7.91
CA GLU A 149 12.31 -23.24 -6.92
C GLU A 149 12.46 -22.52 -5.55
N TYR A 150 12.01 -21.25 -5.46
CA TYR A 150 12.28 -20.35 -4.34
C TYR A 150 11.00 -19.72 -3.77
N PRO A 151 10.00 -20.49 -3.32
CA PRO A 151 8.70 -19.94 -2.91
C PRO A 151 8.81 -18.93 -1.76
N ARG A 152 9.63 -19.24 -0.77
CA ARG A 152 9.86 -18.39 0.38
C ARG A 152 10.58 -17.09 0.03
N GLU A 153 11.65 -17.18 -0.75
CA GLU A 153 12.45 -16.03 -1.19
C GLU A 153 11.63 -15.10 -2.08
N VAL A 154 10.81 -15.66 -2.98
CA VAL A 154 9.89 -14.89 -3.83
C VAL A 154 8.86 -14.18 -2.97
N ALA A 155 8.27 -14.83 -1.95
CA ALA A 155 7.35 -14.19 -1.02
C ALA A 155 7.99 -13.02 -0.26
N GLN A 156 9.23 -13.20 0.22
CA GLN A 156 10.00 -12.16 0.90
C GLN A 156 10.36 -11.00 -0.03
N LEU A 157 10.78 -11.27 -1.27
CA LEU A 157 11.06 -10.25 -2.27
C LEU A 157 9.82 -9.44 -2.61
N LEU A 158 8.67 -10.08 -2.83
CA LEU A 158 7.40 -9.41 -3.07
C LEU A 158 7.05 -8.49 -1.91
N ALA A 159 7.09 -9.00 -0.67
CA ALA A 159 6.75 -8.22 0.50
C ALA A 159 7.68 -7.00 0.68
N LEU A 160 9.00 -7.17 0.54
CA LEU A 160 9.95 -6.11 0.77
C LEU A 160 9.99 -5.10 -0.39
N LEU A 161 10.04 -5.57 -1.63
CA LEU A 161 10.21 -4.68 -2.78
C LEU A 161 8.95 -3.85 -3.04
N CYS A 162 7.76 -4.44 -2.89
CA CYS A 162 6.50 -3.70 -3.07
C CYS A 162 6.28 -2.65 -1.98
N ASN A 163 6.73 -2.88 -0.74
CA ASN A 163 6.49 -1.97 0.38
C ASN A 163 7.66 -1.01 0.68
N TYR A 164 8.81 -1.20 0.07
CA TYR A 164 9.96 -0.33 0.28
C TYR A 164 10.53 0.22 -1.04
N TRP A 165 11.04 -0.65 -1.93
CA TRP A 165 11.74 -0.22 -3.13
C TRP A 165 10.84 0.45 -4.18
N LEU A 166 9.61 -0.01 -4.33
CA LEU A 166 8.64 0.59 -5.26
C LEU A 166 7.97 1.84 -4.71
N MET A 167 8.05 2.10 -3.40
CA MET A 167 7.37 3.23 -2.76
C MET A 167 8.08 4.55 -3.08
N PRO A 168 7.40 5.51 -3.76
CA PRO A 168 7.99 6.81 -4.12
C PRO A 168 8.38 7.68 -2.93
N CYS A 169 7.84 7.45 -1.73
CA CYS A 169 8.25 8.14 -0.52
C CYS A 169 9.67 7.77 -0.07
N PHE A 170 10.14 6.54 -0.35
CA PHE A 170 11.51 6.09 -0.05
C PHE A 170 12.43 6.26 -1.25
N PHE A 171 11.93 5.98 -2.44
CA PHE A 171 12.66 6.10 -3.69
C PHE A 171 11.89 7.03 -4.63
N PRO A 172 12.11 8.36 -4.56
CA PRO A 172 11.42 9.32 -5.41
C PRO A 172 11.50 8.95 -6.89
N ALA A 173 10.40 9.04 -7.58
CA ALA A 173 10.30 8.64 -8.98
C ALA A 173 9.19 9.41 -9.71
N THR A 174 9.44 9.72 -10.97
CA THR A 174 8.37 10.05 -11.91
C THR A 174 7.56 8.80 -12.24
N ARG A 175 6.37 9.00 -12.81
CA ARG A 175 5.52 7.89 -13.27
C ARG A 175 6.28 6.93 -14.22
N THR A 176 7.07 7.47 -15.14
CA THR A 176 7.88 6.69 -16.08
C THR A 176 8.95 5.88 -15.35
N GLN A 177 9.65 6.48 -14.40
CA GLN A 177 10.68 5.80 -13.60
C GLN A 177 10.08 4.69 -12.72
N LEU A 178 8.92 4.93 -12.10
CA LEU A 178 8.23 3.90 -11.33
C LEU A 178 7.80 2.72 -12.20
N ARG A 179 7.29 3.00 -13.42
CA ARG A 179 6.95 1.97 -14.39
C ARG A 179 8.17 1.13 -14.78
N TYR A 180 9.34 1.74 -15.01
CA TYR A 180 10.58 1.00 -15.27
C TYR A 180 11.01 0.13 -14.09
N ARG A 181 10.82 0.59 -12.84
CA ARG A 181 11.08 -0.25 -11.65
C ARG A 181 10.16 -1.46 -11.60
N LEU A 182 8.87 -1.27 -11.87
CA LEU A 182 7.90 -2.36 -11.93
C LEU A 182 8.25 -3.38 -13.02
N GLN A 183 8.65 -2.91 -14.21
CA GLN A 183 9.12 -3.78 -15.28
C GLN A 183 10.40 -4.52 -14.89
N CYS A 184 11.34 -3.86 -14.19
CA CYS A 184 12.54 -4.50 -13.67
C CYS A 184 12.17 -5.60 -12.65
N LEU A 185 11.26 -5.31 -11.70
CA LEU A 185 10.77 -6.32 -10.76
C LEU A 185 10.10 -7.49 -11.48
N ALA A 186 9.23 -7.23 -12.46
CA ALA A 186 8.61 -8.28 -13.27
C ALA A 186 9.67 -9.17 -13.92
N THR A 187 10.69 -8.58 -14.57
CA THR A 187 11.80 -9.34 -15.20
C THR A 187 12.58 -10.19 -14.18
N MET A 188 12.83 -9.67 -12.97
CA MET A 188 13.49 -10.43 -11.90
C MET A 188 12.65 -11.64 -11.47
N LEU A 189 11.35 -11.44 -11.29
CA LEU A 189 10.42 -12.50 -10.89
C LEU A 189 10.21 -13.54 -12.01
N ASP A 190 10.16 -13.10 -13.27
CA ASP A 190 10.12 -14.00 -14.44
C ASP A 190 11.35 -14.91 -14.48
N ALA A 191 12.53 -14.37 -14.20
CA ALA A 191 13.78 -15.15 -14.12
C ALA A 191 13.78 -16.18 -12.97
N LEU A 192 12.96 -15.93 -11.91
CA LEU A 192 12.72 -16.87 -10.83
C LEU A 192 11.53 -17.81 -11.09
N HIS A 193 10.99 -17.83 -12.29
CA HIS A 193 9.78 -18.57 -12.67
C HIS A 193 8.53 -18.23 -11.82
N ALA A 194 8.43 -16.98 -11.39
CA ALA A 194 7.29 -16.44 -10.65
C ALA A 194 6.72 -15.18 -11.35
N PRO A 195 6.07 -15.30 -12.53
CA PRO A 195 5.62 -14.17 -13.36
C PRO A 195 4.39 -13.46 -12.78
N VAL A 196 4.50 -12.90 -11.58
CA VAL A 196 3.39 -12.30 -10.85
C VAL A 196 2.89 -11.01 -11.53
N PHE A 197 3.81 -10.13 -11.96
CA PHE A 197 3.48 -8.83 -12.52
C PHE A 197 3.29 -8.90 -14.04
N ASP A 198 2.05 -9.05 -14.47
CA ASP A 198 1.67 -8.83 -15.87
C ASP A 198 1.46 -7.33 -16.17
N GLN A 199 1.17 -7.00 -17.43
CA GLN A 199 0.99 -5.61 -17.85
C GLN A 199 -0.14 -4.90 -17.11
N HIS A 200 -1.23 -5.61 -16.79
CA HIS A 200 -2.36 -5.06 -16.04
C HIS A 200 -1.95 -4.66 -14.62
N LEU A 201 -1.23 -5.53 -13.89
CA LEU A 201 -0.74 -5.21 -12.55
C LEU A 201 0.32 -4.11 -12.56
N ILE A 202 1.19 -4.06 -13.59
CA ILE A 202 2.16 -2.97 -13.76
C ILE A 202 1.44 -1.62 -13.92
N ASP A 203 0.38 -1.56 -14.72
CA ASP A 203 -0.39 -0.34 -14.93
C ASP A 203 -1.11 0.08 -13.64
N LEU A 204 -1.80 -0.86 -13.00
CA LEU A 204 -2.50 -0.63 -11.74
C LEU A 204 -1.56 -0.19 -10.61
N ALA A 205 -0.39 -0.86 -10.47
CA ALA A 205 0.62 -0.51 -9.47
C ALA A 205 1.23 0.87 -9.75
N THR A 206 1.48 1.20 -11.02
CA THR A 206 1.97 2.53 -11.38
C THR A 206 0.98 3.61 -10.96
N ASP A 207 -0.31 3.42 -11.22
CA ASP A 207 -1.36 4.37 -10.86
C ASP A 207 -1.53 4.50 -9.34
N GLY A 208 -1.67 3.38 -8.66
CA GLY A 208 -1.87 3.35 -7.20
C GLY A 208 -0.68 3.90 -6.42
N MET A 209 0.54 3.50 -6.76
CA MET A 209 1.74 3.92 -6.04
C MET A 209 2.14 5.38 -6.30
N MET A 210 1.75 5.98 -7.44
CA MET A 210 1.97 7.42 -7.66
C MET A 210 1.21 8.30 -6.65
N ALA A 211 0.20 7.78 -5.97
CA ALA A 211 -0.46 8.47 -4.86
C ALA A 211 0.50 8.76 -3.67
N PHE A 212 1.62 8.05 -3.57
CA PHE A 212 2.67 8.24 -2.54
C PHE A 212 3.81 9.15 -2.99
N ALA A 213 3.83 9.61 -4.24
CA ALA A 213 4.76 10.63 -4.67
C ALA A 213 4.42 11.95 -3.95
N GLY A 214 5.41 12.60 -3.32
CA GLY A 214 5.22 13.91 -2.70
C GLY A 214 4.84 14.96 -3.75
N ASP A 215 4.12 16.00 -3.32
CA ASP A 215 3.66 17.10 -4.19
C ASP A 215 4.81 17.85 -4.94
N GLY A 216 6.08 17.56 -4.61
CA GLY A 216 7.28 18.16 -5.21
C GLY A 216 8.01 17.34 -6.27
N SER A 217 7.62 16.08 -6.52
CA SER A 217 8.39 15.20 -7.42
C SER A 217 8.06 15.38 -8.92
N GLY A 218 6.98 16.10 -9.25
CA GLY A 218 6.56 16.32 -10.65
C GLY A 218 7.32 17.41 -11.38
N SER A 219 7.91 18.38 -10.67
CA SER A 219 8.45 19.62 -11.31
C SER A 219 9.96 19.59 -11.55
N ALA A 220 10.73 18.80 -10.80
CA ALA A 220 12.19 18.80 -10.90
C ALA A 220 12.76 17.73 -11.88
N ALA A 221 12.01 16.69 -12.17
CA ALA A 221 12.49 15.55 -12.98
C ALA A 221 12.21 15.70 -14.49
N GLU A 222 11.22 16.50 -14.89
CA GLU A 222 10.95 16.76 -16.31
C GLU A 222 11.98 17.68 -17.00
N GLN A 223 12.78 18.42 -16.23
CA GLN A 223 13.77 19.36 -16.76
C GLN A 223 15.15 18.75 -17.07
N GLN A 224 15.43 17.49 -16.70
CA GLN A 224 16.75 16.87 -16.95
C GLN A 224 16.82 15.95 -18.18
N ASP A 225 15.69 15.61 -18.79
CA ASP A 225 15.68 14.70 -19.96
C ASP A 225 15.73 15.44 -21.33
N GLY A 226 15.90 16.75 -21.32
CA GLY A 226 15.86 17.61 -22.52
C GLY A 226 17.19 18.23 -22.94
N GLY A 227 18.36 17.63 -22.66
CA GLY A 227 19.61 18.27 -23.01
C GLY A 227 20.80 17.38 -23.27
N GLY A 228 21.12 17.14 -24.56
CA GLY A 228 22.50 16.85 -24.91
C GLY A 228 22.79 15.72 -25.87
N THR A 229 22.30 15.78 -27.08
CA THR A 229 23.06 15.24 -28.23
C THR A 229 23.82 16.37 -28.89
N SER A 230 25.07 16.59 -28.51
CA SER A 230 26.03 17.32 -29.32
C SER A 230 26.76 16.34 -30.26
N PRO A 231 26.86 16.64 -31.54
CA PRO A 231 27.61 15.78 -32.48
C PRO A 231 29.11 15.92 -32.21
N VAL A 232 29.79 14.78 -32.12
CA VAL A 232 31.24 14.71 -32.15
C VAL A 232 31.68 15.12 -33.55
N SER A 233 32.37 16.25 -33.66
CA SER A 233 33.05 16.73 -34.84
C SER A 233 34.30 15.90 -35.03
N ASP A 234 34.41 15.19 -36.13
CA ASP A 234 35.66 14.66 -36.69
C ASP A 234 36.60 15.81 -37.06
N ALA A 235 37.83 15.78 -36.53
CA ALA A 235 38.96 16.46 -37.13
C ALA A 235 40.30 15.87 -36.61
N HIS A 236 41.01 15.22 -37.55
CA HIS A 236 42.44 14.90 -37.63
C HIS A 236 43.06 13.96 -36.60
#